data_f900da6e24722f7ddba83045822517e7
#
_entry.id   f900da6e24722f7ddba83045822517e7
#
_cell.length_a   1.000
_cell.length_b   1.000
_cell.length_c   1.000
_cell.angle_alpha   90.00
_cell.angle_beta   90.00
_cell.angle_gamma   90.00
#
_symmetry.space_group_name_H-M   'P 1'
#
loop_
_entity.id
_entity.type
_entity.pdbx_description
1 polymer ?
#
loop_
_entity_poly.entity_id
_entity_poly.type
_entity_poly.pdbx_seq_one_letter_code
_entity_poly.pdbx_strand_id
1 'polypeptide(L)'
;NKMLRKLNCANNQLTQLNLNNMISLTELNCANNQLTVLDVSSSPNLTTLWLKNNQLTSLNLDNNPNLNFTYTDFYNSDFNNVYTVTLNPDRTFDLSTLPGDFDINRVTEWVNGTVKGNILTVNDGTNVVYYGYQCITGGMMDASFTLDVTGTGGTVPPVTPPSGGDNPGGG
;
A
#
# COMPACT_ATOMS: atom_id res chain seq x y z
N ASN A 1 0.95 8.74 -26.91
CA ASN A 1 0.08 9.61 -27.71
C ASN A 1 -0.08 10.98 -27.04
N LYS A 2 0.60 12.00 -27.57
CA LYS A 2 0.61 13.35 -26.98
C LYS A 2 -0.74 14.07 -27.03
N MET A 3 -1.68 13.55 -27.81
CA MET A 3 -3.01 14.17 -28.03
C MET A 3 -4.12 13.51 -27.21
N LEU A 4 -3.83 12.38 -26.58
CA LEU A 4 -4.83 11.65 -25.79
C LEU A 4 -5.22 12.47 -24.56
N ARG A 5 -6.52 12.73 -24.39
CA ARG A 5 -7.07 13.47 -23.26
C ARG A 5 -7.73 12.60 -22.20
N LYS A 6 -8.31 11.49 -22.64
CA LYS A 6 -9.02 10.56 -21.74
C LYS A 6 -8.55 9.14 -22.02
N LEU A 7 -8.20 8.42 -20.96
CA LEU A 7 -7.84 7.02 -21.01
C LEU A 7 -8.66 6.26 -19.97
N ASN A 8 -9.45 5.31 -20.44
CA ASN A 8 -10.14 4.36 -19.57
C ASN A 8 -9.63 2.96 -19.90
N CYS A 9 -8.87 2.40 -18.97
CA CYS A 9 -8.38 1.03 -19.01
C CYS A 9 -8.81 0.23 -17.76
N ALA A 10 -9.87 0.69 -17.09
CA ALA A 10 -10.42 0.02 -15.92
C ALA A 10 -10.92 -1.40 -16.23
N ASN A 11 -11.02 -2.23 -15.18
CA ASN A 11 -11.53 -3.59 -15.25
C ASN A 11 -10.73 -4.49 -16.21
N ASN A 12 -9.40 -4.44 -16.09
CA ASN A 12 -8.47 -5.28 -16.81
C ASN A 12 -7.55 -6.03 -15.84
N GLN A 13 -6.48 -6.60 -16.35
CA GLN A 13 -5.46 -7.32 -15.58
C GLN A 13 -4.08 -6.67 -15.77
N LEU A 14 -4.05 -5.34 -15.88
CA LEU A 14 -2.82 -4.60 -16.10
C LEU A 14 -1.93 -4.66 -14.85
N THR A 15 -0.70 -5.05 -15.04
CA THR A 15 0.35 -5.02 -14.01
C THR A 15 1.25 -3.80 -14.14
N GLN A 16 1.26 -3.17 -15.31
CA GLN A 16 2.01 -1.97 -15.63
C GLN A 16 1.20 -1.06 -16.55
N LEU A 17 1.40 0.24 -16.42
CA LEU A 17 0.83 1.25 -17.30
C LEU A 17 1.87 2.33 -17.57
N ASN A 18 2.28 2.45 -18.82
CA ASN A 18 3.25 3.48 -19.23
C ASN A 18 2.51 4.71 -19.76
N LEU A 19 2.62 5.81 -19.03
CA LEU A 19 2.00 7.10 -19.36
C LEU A 19 3.01 8.13 -19.89
N ASN A 20 4.21 7.71 -20.28
CA ASN A 20 5.24 8.61 -20.81
C ASN A 20 4.71 9.42 -22.00
N ASN A 21 5.02 10.72 -22.00
CA ASN A 21 4.60 11.67 -23.03
C ASN A 21 3.08 11.86 -23.20
N MET A 22 2.27 11.51 -22.20
CA MET A 22 0.82 11.77 -22.22
C MET A 22 0.50 13.16 -21.65
N ILE A 23 1.09 14.19 -22.21
CA ILE A 23 1.05 15.58 -21.72
C ILE A 23 -0.34 16.21 -21.78
N SER A 24 -1.23 15.71 -22.65
CA SER A 24 -2.59 16.22 -22.82
C SER A 24 -3.63 15.47 -21.98
N LEU A 25 -3.21 14.45 -21.23
CA LEU A 25 -4.13 13.61 -20.49
C LEU A 25 -4.78 14.41 -19.35
N THR A 26 -6.11 14.43 -19.34
CA THR A 26 -6.93 15.11 -18.33
C THR A 26 -7.72 14.14 -17.46
N GLU A 27 -8.07 12.97 -18.00
CA GLU A 27 -8.82 11.95 -17.28
C GLU A 27 -8.15 10.57 -17.44
N LEU A 28 -7.90 9.91 -16.34
CA LEU A 28 -7.37 8.55 -16.28
C LEU A 28 -8.24 7.70 -15.36
N ASN A 29 -8.76 6.60 -15.90
CA ASN A 29 -9.39 5.56 -15.11
C ASN A 29 -8.63 4.24 -15.32
N CYS A 30 -7.91 3.80 -14.31
CA CYS A 30 -7.24 2.50 -14.26
C CYS A 30 -7.68 1.66 -13.04
N ALA A 31 -8.87 1.95 -12.51
CA ALA A 31 -9.45 1.17 -11.41
C ALA A 31 -9.61 -0.32 -11.78
N ASN A 32 -9.58 -1.20 -10.78
CA ASN A 32 -9.76 -2.64 -10.95
C ASN A 32 -8.72 -3.25 -11.92
N ASN A 33 -7.46 -3.08 -11.59
CA ASN A 33 -6.32 -3.71 -12.25
C ASN A 33 -5.38 -4.33 -11.19
N GLN A 34 -4.15 -4.63 -11.56
CA GLN A 34 -3.12 -5.22 -10.70
C GLN A 34 -1.86 -4.35 -10.68
N LEU A 35 -2.03 -3.02 -10.74
CA LEU A 35 -0.91 -2.09 -10.74
C LEU A 35 -0.25 -2.04 -9.37
N THR A 36 1.06 -2.23 -9.33
CA THR A 36 1.88 -2.04 -8.12
C THR A 36 2.57 -0.69 -8.09
N VAL A 37 2.71 -0.05 -9.24
CA VAL A 37 3.30 1.28 -9.43
C VAL A 37 2.49 2.03 -10.46
N LEU A 38 2.25 3.31 -10.23
CA LEU A 38 1.70 4.23 -11.23
C LEU A 38 2.46 5.55 -11.18
N ASP A 39 3.06 5.92 -12.30
CA ASP A 39 3.73 7.22 -12.49
C ASP A 39 2.86 8.11 -13.39
N VAL A 40 2.30 9.16 -12.80
CA VAL A 40 1.48 10.17 -13.50
C VAL A 40 2.20 11.50 -13.69
N SER A 41 3.51 11.55 -13.42
CA SER A 41 4.31 12.79 -13.48
C SER A 41 4.38 13.42 -14.87
N SER A 42 4.23 12.61 -15.94
CA SER A 42 4.20 13.09 -17.32
C SER A 42 2.85 13.60 -17.78
N SER A 43 1.85 13.68 -16.92
CA SER A 43 0.49 14.12 -17.22
C SER A 43 0.06 15.27 -16.29
N PRO A 44 0.68 16.47 -16.43
CA PRO A 44 0.47 17.59 -15.51
C PRO A 44 -0.94 18.20 -15.60
N ASN A 45 -1.69 17.87 -16.65
CA ASN A 45 -3.04 18.38 -16.88
C ASN A 45 -4.14 17.46 -16.34
N LEU A 46 -3.78 16.38 -15.61
CA LEU A 46 -4.78 15.50 -15.00
C LEU A 46 -5.69 16.30 -14.05
N THR A 47 -7.00 16.14 -14.25
CA THR A 47 -8.04 16.66 -13.37
C THR A 47 -8.80 15.56 -12.67
N THR A 48 -8.82 14.36 -13.25
CA THR A 48 -9.60 13.21 -12.78
C THR A 48 -8.75 11.94 -12.82
N LEU A 49 -8.74 11.20 -11.72
CA LEU A 49 -7.93 10.00 -11.57
C LEU A 49 -8.68 8.97 -10.69
N TRP A 50 -8.91 7.77 -11.23
CA TRP A 50 -9.51 6.64 -10.51
C TRP A 50 -8.52 5.48 -10.45
N LEU A 51 -8.21 5.02 -9.22
CA LEU A 51 -7.16 4.05 -8.91
C LEU A 51 -7.62 2.90 -8.01
N LYS A 52 -8.87 2.89 -7.56
CA LYS A 52 -9.34 1.87 -6.60
C LYS A 52 -9.10 0.45 -7.10
N ASN A 53 -8.94 -0.48 -6.16
CA ASN A 53 -8.74 -1.90 -6.44
C ASN A 53 -7.51 -2.15 -7.34
N ASN A 54 -6.38 -1.64 -6.93
CA ASN A 54 -5.05 -1.98 -7.43
C ASN A 54 -4.18 -2.49 -6.27
N GLN A 55 -2.89 -2.56 -6.47
CA GLN A 55 -1.92 -3.03 -5.47
C GLN A 55 -0.85 -1.96 -5.22
N LEU A 56 -1.22 -0.69 -5.27
CA LEU A 56 -0.31 0.42 -5.03
C LEU A 56 0.10 0.47 -3.55
N THR A 57 1.34 0.85 -3.29
CA THR A 57 1.88 1.12 -1.95
C THR A 57 2.18 2.60 -1.72
N SER A 58 2.22 3.37 -2.79
CA SER A 58 2.51 4.80 -2.79
C SER A 58 1.95 5.47 -4.05
N LEU A 59 1.84 6.77 -4.01
CA LEU A 59 1.43 7.58 -5.14
C LEU A 59 1.99 9.00 -4.98
N ASN A 60 2.67 9.51 -5.99
CA ASN A 60 3.18 10.88 -6.01
C ASN A 60 2.41 11.72 -7.01
N LEU A 61 1.68 12.72 -6.51
CA LEU A 61 0.86 13.65 -7.29
C LEU A 61 1.43 15.07 -7.30
N ASP A 62 2.68 15.27 -6.91
CA ASP A 62 3.31 16.60 -6.84
C ASP A 62 3.31 17.32 -8.20
N ASN A 63 3.37 16.57 -9.30
CA ASN A 63 3.35 17.12 -10.66
C ASN A 63 1.94 17.23 -11.29
N ASN A 64 0.88 17.02 -10.50
CA ASN A 64 -0.49 17.01 -10.98
C ASN A 64 -1.35 18.07 -10.23
N PRO A 65 -1.02 19.37 -10.37
CA PRO A 65 -1.62 20.43 -9.56
C PRO A 65 -3.10 20.70 -9.88
N ASN A 66 -3.58 20.18 -11.01
CA ASN A 66 -4.95 20.42 -11.48
C ASN A 66 -5.95 19.34 -11.06
N LEU A 67 -5.52 18.32 -10.27
CA LEU A 67 -6.42 17.28 -9.81
C LEU A 67 -7.55 17.86 -8.97
N ASN A 68 -8.76 17.47 -9.33
CA ASN A 68 -9.96 17.77 -8.56
C ASN A 68 -10.31 16.55 -7.71
N PHE A 69 -10.06 16.65 -6.41
CA PHE A 69 -10.24 15.53 -5.49
C PHE A 69 -11.68 15.10 -5.29
N THR A 70 -12.65 15.92 -5.69
CA THR A 70 -14.07 15.51 -5.73
C THR A 70 -14.32 14.40 -6.75
N TYR A 71 -13.49 14.32 -7.78
CA TYR A 71 -13.61 13.34 -8.87
C TYR A 71 -12.51 12.27 -8.83
N THR A 72 -11.95 12.02 -7.67
CA THR A 72 -10.96 10.96 -7.44
C THR A 72 -11.49 9.99 -6.40
N ASP A 73 -10.95 8.78 -6.37
CA ASP A 73 -11.39 7.73 -5.44
C ASP A 73 -10.47 7.51 -4.22
N PHE A 74 -9.42 8.35 -4.04
CA PHE A 74 -8.41 8.13 -2.99
C PHE A 74 -8.94 8.27 -1.58
N TYR A 75 -10.01 9.02 -1.37
CA TYR A 75 -10.56 9.35 -0.07
C TYR A 75 -11.74 8.48 0.34
N ASN A 76 -12.14 7.60 -0.56
CA ASN A 76 -13.22 6.69 -0.29
C ASN A 76 -12.71 5.48 0.49
N SER A 77 -13.53 4.99 1.41
CA SER A 77 -13.23 3.77 2.17
C SER A 77 -13.05 2.53 1.28
N ASP A 78 -13.47 2.60 0.03
CA ASP A 78 -13.35 1.56 -0.99
C ASP A 78 -12.16 1.75 -1.95
N PHE A 79 -11.21 2.64 -1.64
CA PHE A 79 -9.98 2.82 -2.42
C PHE A 79 -9.22 1.50 -2.59
N ASN A 80 -9.15 0.71 -1.55
CA ASN A 80 -8.76 -0.71 -1.55
C ASN A 80 -7.52 -1.02 -2.39
N ASN A 81 -6.42 -0.31 -2.14
CA ASN A 81 -5.11 -0.67 -2.67
C ASN A 81 -4.38 -1.54 -1.66
N VAL A 82 -4.24 -2.83 -1.98
CA VAL A 82 -3.68 -3.85 -1.10
C VAL A 82 -2.48 -4.50 -1.77
N TYR A 83 -1.34 -4.44 -1.11
CA TYR A 83 -0.11 -5.10 -1.53
C TYR A 83 0.28 -6.16 -0.52
N THR A 84 0.58 -7.38 -0.99
CA THR A 84 0.94 -8.49 -0.10
C THR A 84 2.44 -8.54 0.13
N VAL A 85 2.85 -8.59 1.39
CA VAL A 85 4.25 -8.73 1.81
C VAL A 85 4.44 -10.00 2.62
N THR A 86 5.63 -10.58 2.58
CA THR A 86 6.03 -11.72 3.40
C THR A 86 6.92 -11.24 4.54
N LEU A 87 6.50 -11.48 5.77
CA LEU A 87 7.26 -11.09 6.95
C LEU A 87 8.42 -12.04 7.21
N ASN A 88 9.48 -11.51 7.81
CA ASN A 88 10.50 -12.29 8.49
C ASN A 88 9.89 -13.04 9.71
N PRO A 89 10.57 -14.10 10.23
CA PRO A 89 10.07 -14.86 11.39
C PRO A 89 9.80 -14.00 12.65
N ASP A 90 10.50 -12.89 12.81
CA ASP A 90 10.33 -11.92 13.91
C ASP A 90 9.22 -10.89 13.64
N ARG A 91 8.39 -11.13 12.63
CA ARG A 91 7.29 -10.26 12.17
C ARG A 91 7.75 -8.91 11.65
N THR A 92 8.96 -8.79 11.14
CA THR A 92 9.48 -7.56 10.52
C THR A 92 9.43 -7.63 9.01
N PHE A 93 9.43 -6.44 8.40
CA PHE A 93 9.52 -6.26 6.95
C PHE A 93 10.32 -4.99 6.62
N ASP A 94 11.21 -5.08 5.64
CA ASP A 94 11.98 -3.93 5.17
C ASP A 94 11.18 -3.15 4.11
N LEU A 95 10.67 -1.99 4.50
CA LEU A 95 9.86 -1.11 3.65
C LEU A 95 10.61 -0.57 2.44
N SER A 96 11.94 -0.55 2.47
CA SER A 96 12.75 -0.13 1.31
C SER A 96 12.64 -1.08 0.11
N THR A 97 12.09 -2.28 0.33
CA THR A 97 11.85 -3.28 -0.71
C THR A 97 10.49 -3.14 -1.40
N LEU A 98 9.63 -2.23 -0.94
CA LEU A 98 8.33 -1.98 -1.58
C LEU A 98 8.52 -1.46 -3.02
N PRO A 99 7.59 -1.78 -3.93
CA PRO A 99 7.68 -1.32 -5.30
C PRO A 99 7.49 0.19 -5.43
N GLY A 100 8.01 0.75 -6.53
CA GLY A 100 7.90 2.18 -6.81
C GLY A 100 8.80 3.04 -5.92
N ASP A 101 8.46 4.31 -5.85
CA ASP A 101 9.20 5.32 -5.08
C ASP A 101 8.56 5.51 -3.70
N PHE A 102 8.33 4.43 -2.95
CA PHE A 102 7.82 4.52 -1.60
C PHE A 102 8.74 5.38 -0.73
N ASP A 103 8.20 6.45 -0.18
CA ASP A 103 8.90 7.38 0.70
C ASP A 103 8.30 7.32 2.10
N ILE A 104 9.04 6.76 3.05
CA ILE A 104 8.62 6.65 4.46
C ILE A 104 8.27 8.01 5.08
N ASN A 105 8.90 9.10 4.61
CA ASN A 105 8.64 10.44 5.12
C ASN A 105 7.27 10.99 4.73
N ARG A 106 6.59 10.36 3.78
CA ARG A 106 5.22 10.69 3.38
C ARG A 106 4.16 9.93 4.17
N VAL A 107 4.55 8.96 4.98
CA VAL A 107 3.62 8.21 5.83
C VAL A 107 3.25 9.07 7.04
N THR A 108 1.95 9.21 7.29
CA THR A 108 1.41 10.04 8.37
C THR A 108 1.01 9.23 9.59
N GLU A 109 0.62 7.98 9.39
CA GLU A 109 0.27 7.08 10.49
C GLU A 109 0.47 5.61 10.07
N TRP A 110 0.65 4.76 11.07
CA TRP A 110 0.68 3.31 10.94
C TRP A 110 -0.37 2.69 11.88
N VAL A 111 -1.15 1.74 11.37
CA VAL A 111 -2.13 0.96 12.15
C VAL A 111 -1.74 -0.51 12.07
N ASN A 112 -1.73 -1.20 13.20
CA ASN A 112 -1.31 -2.59 13.38
C ASN A 112 0.19 -2.86 13.17
N GLY A 113 1.00 -1.82 13.26
CA GLY A 113 2.45 -1.94 13.17
C GLY A 113 3.17 -0.70 13.66
N THR A 114 4.45 -0.83 13.91
CA THR A 114 5.36 0.26 14.28
C THR A 114 6.56 0.26 13.36
N VAL A 115 7.15 1.43 13.13
CA VAL A 115 8.28 1.58 12.20
C VAL A 115 9.45 2.26 12.89
N LYS A 116 10.64 1.68 12.68
CA LYS A 116 11.91 2.27 13.08
C LYS A 116 12.86 2.24 11.88
N GLY A 117 13.27 3.43 11.42
CA GLY A 117 13.99 3.54 10.14
C GLY A 117 13.10 3.02 9.01
N ASN A 118 13.57 2.04 8.24
CA ASN A 118 12.80 1.39 7.20
C ASN A 118 12.17 0.04 7.63
N ILE A 119 12.30 -0.33 8.90
CA ILE A 119 11.82 -1.62 9.38
C ILE A 119 10.44 -1.46 10.02
N LEU A 120 9.46 -2.09 9.40
CA LEU A 120 8.12 -2.29 9.95
C LEU A 120 8.13 -3.52 10.86
N THR A 121 7.59 -3.37 12.05
CA THR A 121 7.26 -4.50 12.95
C THR A 121 5.75 -4.59 13.06
N VAL A 122 5.19 -5.71 12.66
CA VAL A 122 3.74 -5.94 12.64
C VAL A 122 3.27 -6.47 13.98
N ASN A 123 2.19 -5.92 14.52
CA ASN A 123 1.63 -6.31 15.80
C ASN A 123 1.21 -7.77 15.80
N ASP A 124 1.41 -8.46 16.94
CA ASP A 124 0.99 -9.84 17.09
C ASP A 124 -0.52 -10.02 16.89
N GLY A 125 -0.88 -11.12 16.25
CA GLY A 125 -2.27 -11.46 15.99
C GLY A 125 -2.93 -10.67 14.85
N THR A 126 -2.20 -9.78 14.16
CA THR A 126 -2.70 -9.06 12.99
C THR A 126 -2.07 -9.58 11.70
N ASN A 127 -2.84 -9.56 10.63
CA ASN A 127 -2.40 -9.94 9.28
C ASN A 127 -2.58 -8.81 8.26
N VAL A 128 -2.92 -7.61 8.73
CA VAL A 128 -3.15 -6.44 7.90
C VAL A 128 -2.55 -5.22 8.57
N VAL A 129 -1.79 -4.42 7.81
CA VAL A 129 -1.28 -3.11 8.23
C VAL A 129 -1.86 -2.04 7.33
N TYR A 130 -2.36 -0.97 7.94
CA TYR A 130 -2.83 0.22 7.21
C TYR A 130 -1.89 1.38 7.46
N TYR A 131 -1.78 2.26 6.48
CA TYR A 131 -1.05 3.51 6.66
C TYR A 131 -1.62 4.63 5.80
N GLY A 132 -1.57 5.84 6.33
CA GLY A 132 -1.85 7.07 5.60
C GLY A 132 -0.61 7.53 4.83
N TYR A 133 -0.78 8.01 3.61
CA TYR A 133 0.32 8.45 2.75
C TYR A 133 -0.01 9.78 2.08
N GLN A 134 0.85 10.77 2.28
CA GLN A 134 0.74 12.07 1.61
C GLN A 134 1.14 11.96 0.14
N CYS A 135 0.16 11.94 -0.74
CA CYS A 135 0.41 11.89 -2.18
C CYS A 135 0.90 13.24 -2.74
N ILE A 136 0.65 14.33 -2.04
CA ILE A 136 1.07 15.69 -2.40
C ILE A 136 1.90 16.26 -1.25
N THR A 137 3.11 16.77 -1.54
CA THR A 137 3.97 17.40 -0.54
C THR A 137 3.27 18.59 0.12
N GLY A 138 3.16 18.56 1.45
CA GLY A 138 2.47 19.59 2.22
C GLY A 138 0.94 19.60 2.06
N GLY A 139 0.38 18.59 1.37
CA GLY A 139 -1.06 18.42 1.22
C GLY A 139 -1.72 17.99 2.53
N MET A 140 -3.00 18.36 2.69
CA MET A 140 -3.78 18.03 3.88
C MET A 140 -4.53 16.70 3.76
N MET A 141 -4.41 16.00 2.63
CA MET A 141 -5.21 14.82 2.34
C MET A 141 -4.30 13.62 2.05
N ASP A 142 -4.54 12.55 2.80
CA ASP A 142 -3.80 11.30 2.74
C ASP A 142 -4.62 10.24 2.02
N ALA A 143 -3.97 9.43 1.19
CA ALA A 143 -4.55 8.16 0.75
C ALA A 143 -4.24 7.06 1.78
N SER A 144 -5.18 6.16 2.00
CA SER A 144 -4.98 4.99 2.87
C SER A 144 -4.59 3.77 2.04
N PHE A 145 -3.40 3.25 2.30
CA PHE A 145 -2.90 2.02 1.69
C PHE A 145 -2.92 0.87 2.68
N THR A 146 -2.90 -0.34 2.15
CA THR A 146 -2.98 -1.58 2.93
C THR A 146 -1.86 -2.54 2.55
N LEU A 147 -1.17 -3.07 3.56
CA LEU A 147 -0.30 -4.22 3.40
C LEU A 147 -1.01 -5.46 3.98
N ASP A 148 -1.25 -6.45 3.15
CA ASP A 148 -1.66 -7.78 3.57
C ASP A 148 -0.40 -8.57 3.90
N VAL A 149 -0.29 -9.09 5.13
CA VAL A 149 0.94 -9.71 5.61
C VAL A 149 0.79 -11.22 5.69
N THR A 150 1.75 -11.91 5.10
CA THR A 150 1.89 -13.37 5.12
C THR A 150 3.19 -13.77 5.80
N GLY A 151 3.42 -15.08 6.00
CA GLY A 151 4.66 -15.56 6.59
C GLY A 151 4.79 -15.25 8.08
N THR A 152 3.66 -15.12 8.78
CA THR A 152 3.67 -15.02 10.25
C THR A 152 4.42 -16.21 10.78
N GLY A 153 5.62 -15.96 11.33
CA GLY A 153 6.48 -16.99 11.91
C GLY A 153 5.63 -17.96 12.70
N GLY A 154 5.84 -19.26 12.43
CA GLY A 154 4.94 -20.31 12.89
C GLY A 154 4.47 -20.06 14.30
N THR A 155 3.21 -20.31 14.55
CA THR A 155 2.67 -20.38 15.90
C THR A 155 3.68 -21.15 16.76
N VAL A 156 4.26 -20.46 17.74
CA VAL A 156 5.00 -21.17 18.79
C VAL A 156 4.00 -22.20 19.31
N PRO A 157 4.28 -23.52 19.19
CA PRO A 157 3.37 -24.52 19.73
C PRO A 157 3.13 -24.14 21.20
N PRO A 158 1.91 -24.25 21.70
CA PRO A 158 1.66 -23.95 23.10
C PRO A 158 2.68 -24.73 23.92
N VAL A 159 3.44 -24.02 24.74
CA VAL A 159 4.40 -24.65 25.67
C VAL A 159 3.53 -25.46 26.59
N THR A 160 3.54 -26.78 26.41
CA THR A 160 2.92 -27.69 27.40
C THR A 160 3.70 -27.48 28.69
N PRO A 161 3.03 -27.11 29.78
CA PRO A 161 3.70 -27.01 31.06
C PRO A 161 4.33 -28.38 31.35
N PRO A 162 5.52 -28.41 31.91
CA PRO A 162 6.16 -29.69 32.26
C PRO A 162 5.19 -30.48 33.11
N SER A 163 4.88 -31.69 32.70
CA SER A 163 4.10 -32.65 33.48
C SER A 163 4.79 -32.79 34.82
N GLY A 164 4.10 -32.41 35.88
CA GLY A 164 4.61 -32.53 37.25
C GLY A 164 5.15 -33.92 37.46
N GLY A 165 6.40 -33.98 37.88
CA GLY A 165 7.07 -35.25 38.18
C GLY A 165 6.26 -36.04 39.19
N ASP A 166 6.12 -37.31 38.90
CA ASP A 166 5.63 -38.32 39.85
C ASP A 166 6.43 -38.23 41.13
N ASN A 167 5.74 -37.99 42.22
CA ASN A 167 6.26 -38.13 43.54
C ASN A 167 6.29 -39.67 43.87
N PRO A 168 7.43 -40.33 44.00
CA PRO A 168 7.43 -41.67 44.53
C PRO A 168 7.19 -41.59 46.03
N GLY A 169 5.94 -41.60 46.41
CA GLY A 169 5.52 -41.75 47.80
C GLY A 169 5.97 -43.10 48.32
N GLY A 170 6.75 -43.03 49.37
CA GLY A 170 7.24 -44.15 50.09
C GLY A 170 6.14 -45.07 50.65
N GLY A 171 6.46 -46.29 50.65
CA GLY A 171 5.84 -47.29 51.52
C GLY A 171 6.55 -47.39 52.85
#